data_23879204e0bf626b43a91892a61c7cbc
#
_entry.id   23879204e0bf626b43a91892a61c7cbc
#
_cell.length_a   1.000
_cell.length_b   1.000
_cell.length_c   1.000
_cell.angle_alpha   90.00
_cell.angle_beta   90.00
_cell.angle_gamma   90.00
#
_symmetry.space_group_name_H-M   'P 1'
#
loop_
_entity.id
_entity.type
_entity.pdbx_description
1 polymer ?
#
loop_
_entity_poly.entity_id
_entity_poly.type
_entity_poly.pdbx_seq_one_letter_code
_entity_poly.pdbx_strand_id
1 'polypeptide(L)'
;GVTFITVPQQIKADVQCIHLTVNGEKSDYSLGEEKSLESGMEYTFSVFVNKVGDRYALDIVISEKPWESGLELDFEVDQEVEEIKPVTDIDGNVYQVVKVGAQYWMTSNLMVTKYNDGTPIDFISSKDKWVEVADTRKGAYCAYKDEMEFKSDYGYLYNWHAIDTDKLCPEGWKVPTLTEFMMFVNELGGEQFAGNLMKATSGWRGYKNDEKPDYQGTNESGFDGRPGGYRSDAGTCLNEGKYGYWWCSSTQNGSTGDAVYVYFNSPGVFKTSALFRTGYSVRCIKY
;
A
#
# COMPACT_ATOMS: atom_id res chain seq x y z
N GLY A 1 17.60 4.73 17.06
CA GLY A 1 18.32 5.98 17.34
C GLY A 1 18.65 6.69 16.05
N VAL A 2 18.71 8.01 16.08
CA VAL A 2 19.16 8.79 14.94
C VAL A 2 20.49 9.43 15.32
N THR A 3 21.51 9.27 14.46
CA THR A 3 22.84 9.81 14.68
C THR A 3 23.05 11.03 13.77
N PHE A 4 23.54 12.13 14.34
CA PHE A 4 23.86 13.33 13.59
C PHE A 4 25.33 13.71 13.80
N ILE A 5 25.94 14.20 12.74
CA ILE A 5 27.20 14.94 12.82
C ILE A 5 26.83 16.41 12.68
N THR A 6 27.22 17.23 13.64
CA THR A 6 26.83 18.64 13.65
C THR A 6 28.03 19.56 13.83
N VAL A 7 27.85 20.79 13.37
CA VAL A 7 28.75 21.90 13.71
C VAL A 7 28.47 22.38 15.14
N PRO A 8 29.43 23.01 15.82
CA PRO A 8 29.21 23.51 17.17
C PRO A 8 28.02 24.44 17.24
N GLN A 9 27.10 24.18 18.14
CA GLN A 9 25.93 25.01 18.39
C GLN A 9 25.40 24.80 19.82
N GLN A 10 24.68 25.75 20.29
CA GLN A 10 23.94 25.66 21.57
C GLN A 10 22.45 25.45 21.30
N ILE A 11 21.87 24.40 21.89
CA ILE A 11 20.43 24.19 21.90
C ILE A 11 19.92 24.58 23.28
N LYS A 12 19.13 25.65 23.33
CA LYS A 12 18.52 26.11 24.57
C LYS A 12 17.41 25.15 25.01
N ALA A 13 17.19 25.05 26.31
CA ALA A 13 16.23 24.11 26.90
C ALA A 13 14.78 24.29 26.41
N ASP A 14 14.38 25.51 26.10
CA ASP A 14 13.05 25.88 25.64
C ASP A 14 12.85 25.82 24.11
N VAL A 15 13.94 25.54 23.35
CA VAL A 15 13.84 25.43 21.89
C VAL A 15 13.29 24.08 21.53
N GLN A 16 12.21 24.07 20.76
CA GLN A 16 11.65 22.87 20.16
C GLN A 16 12.55 22.40 19.02
N CYS A 17 13.37 21.41 19.31
CA CYS A 17 14.40 20.92 18.38
C CYS A 17 14.09 19.52 17.81
N ILE A 18 13.07 18.84 18.32
CA ILE A 18 12.66 17.54 17.85
C ILE A 18 11.19 17.59 17.46
N HIS A 19 10.91 17.35 16.19
CA HIS A 19 9.58 17.27 15.64
C HIS A 19 9.24 15.80 15.38
N LEU A 20 8.23 15.28 16.06
CA LEU A 20 7.76 13.92 15.87
C LEU A 20 6.34 13.91 15.33
N THR A 21 6.11 13.00 14.40
CA THR A 21 4.75 12.69 13.94
C THR A 21 4.43 11.25 14.31
N VAL A 22 3.45 11.05 15.18
CA VAL A 22 2.98 9.73 15.58
C VAL A 22 1.50 9.64 15.21
N ASN A 23 1.14 8.68 14.36
CA ASN A 23 -0.24 8.49 13.90
C ASN A 23 -0.89 9.76 13.30
N GLY A 24 -0.09 10.59 12.62
CA GLY A 24 -0.57 11.85 12.02
C GLY A 24 -0.64 13.04 12.99
N GLU A 25 -0.47 12.84 14.28
CA GLU A 25 -0.35 13.91 15.27
C GLU A 25 1.09 14.40 15.35
N LYS A 26 1.28 15.71 15.16
CA LYS A 26 2.57 16.37 15.28
C LYS A 26 2.77 16.84 16.71
N SER A 27 3.94 16.57 17.25
CA SER A 27 4.36 17.02 18.56
C SER A 27 5.78 17.54 18.51
N ASP A 28 5.99 18.69 19.10
CA ASP A 28 7.27 19.36 19.17
C ASP A 28 7.83 19.22 20.58
N TYR A 29 9.08 18.85 20.69
CA TYR A 29 9.74 18.59 21.96
C TYR A 29 11.01 19.43 22.09
N SER A 30 11.23 19.94 23.30
CA SER A 30 12.50 20.55 23.72
C SER A 30 13.29 19.55 24.56
N LEU A 31 14.59 19.76 24.69
CA LEU A 31 15.45 18.89 25.51
C LEU A 31 15.20 19.01 27.02
N GLY A 32 14.47 20.03 27.44
CA GLY A 32 14.24 20.31 28.86
C GLY A 32 15.44 20.94 29.59
N GLU A 33 16.64 20.86 29.02
CA GLU A 33 17.88 21.46 29.49
C GLU A 33 18.71 22.02 28.33
N GLU A 34 19.57 22.99 28.62
CA GLU A 34 20.47 23.53 27.61
C GLU A 34 21.57 22.54 27.29
N LYS A 35 21.80 22.26 25.98
CA LYS A 35 22.83 21.36 25.51
C LYS A 35 23.77 22.08 24.54
N SER A 36 25.06 22.09 24.86
CA SER A 36 26.11 22.51 23.93
C SER A 36 26.55 21.33 23.10
N LEU A 37 26.53 21.48 21.77
CA LEU A 37 27.09 20.51 20.83
C LEU A 37 28.48 21.00 20.39
N GLU A 38 29.49 20.19 20.68
CA GLU A 38 30.89 20.55 20.47
C GLU A 38 31.42 19.99 19.14
N SER A 39 32.39 20.67 18.55
CA SER A 39 33.06 20.17 17.36
C SER A 39 33.90 18.93 17.67
N GLY A 40 33.90 17.96 16.77
CA GLY A 40 34.62 16.71 16.95
C GLY A 40 33.95 15.70 17.86
N MET A 41 32.66 15.92 18.17
CA MET A 41 31.83 14.98 18.94
C MET A 41 30.72 14.43 18.07
N GLU A 42 30.43 13.15 18.24
CA GLU A 42 29.23 12.48 17.70
C GLU A 42 28.16 12.41 18.78
N TYR A 43 26.97 12.86 18.44
CA TYR A 43 25.82 12.84 19.34
C TYR A 43 24.75 11.88 18.81
N THR A 44 24.35 10.92 19.66
CA THR A 44 23.26 10.00 19.36
C THR A 44 22.05 10.37 20.21
N PHE A 45 20.94 10.69 19.58
CA PHE A 45 19.66 10.95 20.22
C PHE A 45 18.83 9.68 20.17
N SER A 46 18.66 9.01 21.30
CA SER A 46 17.77 7.86 21.44
C SER A 46 16.42 8.33 21.96
N VAL A 47 15.40 8.19 21.14
CA VAL A 47 14.03 8.63 21.48
C VAL A 47 13.20 7.40 21.82
N PHE A 48 12.71 7.34 23.06
CA PHE A 48 11.82 6.29 23.52
C PHE A 48 10.41 6.85 23.62
N VAL A 49 9.48 6.24 22.88
CA VAL A 49 8.08 6.66 22.84
C VAL A 49 7.28 5.73 23.75
N ASN A 50 6.77 6.24 24.86
CA ASN A 50 5.94 5.50 25.80
C ASN A 50 4.49 5.98 25.71
N LYS A 51 3.54 5.06 25.57
CA LYS A 51 2.12 5.41 25.62
C LYS A 51 1.65 5.45 27.08
N VAL A 52 1.17 6.61 27.51
CA VAL A 52 0.60 6.84 28.85
C VAL A 52 -0.85 7.29 28.70
N GLY A 53 -1.80 6.38 28.86
CA GLY A 53 -3.21 6.64 28.57
C GLY A 53 -3.44 6.95 27.09
N ASP A 54 -4.04 8.09 26.78
CA ASP A 54 -4.27 8.57 25.41
C ASP A 54 -3.17 9.51 24.88
N ARG A 55 -2.08 9.67 25.61
CA ARG A 55 -0.96 10.53 25.24
C ARG A 55 0.32 9.75 25.11
N TYR A 56 1.26 10.29 24.31
CA TYR A 56 2.61 9.76 24.19
C TYR A 56 3.56 10.60 25.04
N ALA A 57 4.32 9.92 25.89
CA ALA A 57 5.45 10.52 26.60
C ALA A 57 6.73 10.16 25.86
N LEU A 58 7.65 11.09 25.75
CA LEU A 58 8.95 10.88 25.16
C LEU A 58 10.03 10.98 26.21
N ASP A 59 10.88 9.95 26.25
CA ASP A 59 12.16 9.99 26.94
C ASP A 59 13.26 10.12 25.90
N ILE A 60 14.10 11.15 26.02
CA ILE A 60 15.20 11.39 25.10
C ILE A 60 16.49 11.19 25.87
N VAL A 61 17.28 10.23 25.42
CA VAL A 61 18.62 9.98 25.96
C VAL A 61 19.64 10.44 24.93
N ILE A 62 20.53 11.36 25.34
CA ILE A 62 21.62 11.86 24.52
C ILE A 62 22.89 11.18 24.98
N SER A 63 23.55 10.47 24.09
CA SER A 63 24.90 9.95 24.31
C SER A 63 25.89 10.70 23.40
N GLU A 64 27.08 10.92 23.91
CA GLU A 64 28.15 11.61 23.18
C GLU A 64 29.43 10.79 23.24
N LYS A 65 30.19 10.79 22.17
CA LYS A 65 31.54 10.23 22.11
C LYS A 65 32.46 11.14 21.27
N PRO A 66 33.77 11.21 21.57
CA PRO A 66 34.69 11.90 20.70
C PRO A 66 34.65 11.29 19.29
N TRP A 67 34.67 12.14 18.30
CA TRP A 67 34.89 11.71 16.93
C TRP A 67 36.35 11.26 16.82
N GLU A 68 36.58 9.98 16.64
CA GLU A 68 37.93 9.47 16.38
C GLU A 68 38.40 9.95 15.00
N SER A 69 39.27 10.95 15.00
CA SER A 69 39.92 11.42 13.80
C SER A 69 40.83 10.32 13.26
N GLY A 70 40.45 9.69 12.17
CA GLY A 70 41.27 8.68 11.52
C GLY A 70 40.54 7.51 10.93
N LEU A 71 39.28 7.35 11.19
CA LEU A 71 38.42 6.59 10.33
C LEU A 71 38.02 7.49 9.15
N GLU A 72 38.79 7.47 8.04
CA GLU A 72 38.11 7.46 6.76
C GLU A 72 37.14 6.30 6.86
N LEU A 73 35.91 6.60 7.24
CA LEU A 73 34.81 5.73 6.94
C LEU A 73 34.72 5.78 5.42
N ASP A 74 35.51 4.94 4.75
CA ASP A 74 35.10 4.37 3.50
C ASP A 74 33.76 3.70 3.84
N PHE A 75 32.70 4.48 3.72
CA PHE A 75 31.39 3.92 3.46
C PHE A 75 31.51 3.33 2.06
N GLU A 76 32.15 2.17 1.95
CA GLU A 76 31.66 1.21 0.98
C GLU A 76 30.21 1.00 1.41
N VAL A 77 29.35 1.80 0.81
CA VAL A 77 27.93 1.49 0.72
C VAL A 77 27.86 0.31 -0.23
N ASP A 78 28.36 -0.84 0.28
CA ASP A 78 28.21 -2.15 -0.34
C ASP A 78 26.83 -2.73 0.02
N GLN A 79 25.88 -1.84 0.20
CA GLN A 79 24.51 -2.12 -0.10
C GLN A 79 24.37 -1.75 -1.57
N GLU A 80 24.51 -2.77 -2.44
CA GLU A 80 23.82 -2.73 -3.71
C GLU A 80 22.43 -2.20 -3.39
N VAL A 81 22.15 -0.96 -3.75
CA VAL A 81 20.79 -0.42 -3.70
C VAL A 81 20.06 -1.32 -4.67
N GLU A 82 19.31 -2.27 -4.13
CA GLU A 82 18.56 -3.22 -4.95
C GLU A 82 17.68 -2.39 -5.89
N GLU A 83 18.06 -2.35 -7.15
CA GLU A 83 17.33 -1.61 -8.17
C GLU A 83 15.96 -2.26 -8.31
N ILE A 84 14.93 -1.60 -7.78
CA ILE A 84 13.55 -2.07 -7.92
C ILE A 84 13.14 -1.89 -9.37
N LYS A 85 13.11 -2.98 -10.12
CA LYS A 85 12.77 -2.98 -11.55
C LYS A 85 11.26 -3.15 -11.75
N PRO A 86 10.69 -2.45 -12.74
CA PRO A 86 9.34 -2.72 -13.18
C PRO A 86 9.18 -4.18 -13.62
N VAL A 87 7.96 -4.70 -13.47
CA VAL A 87 7.60 -6.03 -13.97
C VAL A 87 6.70 -5.91 -15.20
N THR A 88 6.90 -6.80 -16.16
CA THR A 88 6.10 -6.87 -17.39
C THR A 88 5.30 -8.16 -17.38
N ASP A 89 4.01 -8.09 -17.71
CA ASP A 89 3.16 -9.27 -17.87
C ASP A 89 3.26 -9.87 -19.29
N ILE A 90 2.56 -10.97 -19.51
CA ILE A 90 2.58 -11.70 -20.79
C ILE A 90 1.95 -10.92 -21.95
N ASP A 91 1.10 -9.92 -21.66
CA ASP A 91 0.51 -9.03 -22.66
C ASP A 91 1.38 -7.79 -22.95
N GLY A 92 2.52 -7.65 -22.25
CA GLY A 92 3.45 -6.52 -22.42
C GLY A 92 3.08 -5.29 -21.57
N ASN A 93 2.10 -5.38 -20.66
CA ASN A 93 1.81 -4.28 -19.73
C ASN A 93 2.94 -4.19 -18.70
N VAL A 94 3.42 -2.97 -18.44
CA VAL A 94 4.51 -2.68 -17.51
C VAL A 94 3.94 -2.09 -16.21
N TYR A 95 4.31 -2.69 -15.09
CA TYR A 95 3.90 -2.27 -13.75
C TYR A 95 5.11 -1.77 -12.98
N GLN A 96 5.06 -0.53 -12.48
CA GLN A 96 6.04 -0.05 -11.53
C GLN A 96 5.91 -0.84 -10.22
N VAL A 97 6.99 -0.88 -9.47
CA VAL A 97 7.09 -1.70 -8.25
C VAL A 97 7.53 -0.82 -7.09
N VAL A 98 6.97 -1.05 -5.92
CA VAL A 98 7.38 -0.44 -4.65
C VAL A 98 7.72 -1.55 -3.65
N LYS A 99 8.73 -1.32 -2.80
CA LYS A 99 9.07 -2.19 -1.67
C LYS A 99 8.47 -1.62 -0.40
N VAL A 100 7.69 -2.43 0.31
CA VAL A 100 7.13 -2.09 1.63
C VAL A 100 7.41 -3.26 2.57
N GLY A 101 8.19 -3.02 3.60
CA GLY A 101 8.75 -4.08 4.43
C GLY A 101 9.58 -5.08 3.59
N ALA A 102 9.26 -6.36 3.70
CA ALA A 102 9.89 -7.43 2.93
C ALA A 102 9.19 -7.74 1.59
N GLN A 103 8.13 -7.00 1.25
CA GLN A 103 7.28 -7.28 0.09
C GLN A 103 7.50 -6.28 -1.04
N TYR A 104 7.47 -6.77 -2.28
CA TYR A 104 7.42 -5.96 -3.48
C TYR A 104 6.00 -5.95 -4.02
N TRP A 105 5.44 -4.78 -4.29
CA TRP A 105 4.07 -4.58 -4.74
C TRP A 105 4.04 -3.85 -6.08
N MET A 106 3.19 -4.30 -7.00
CA MET A 106 2.84 -3.49 -8.17
C MET A 106 2.16 -2.19 -7.73
N THR A 107 2.45 -1.08 -8.40
CA THR A 107 1.85 0.24 -8.08
C THR A 107 0.56 0.51 -8.83
N SER A 108 0.17 -0.35 -9.78
CA SER A 108 -1.10 -0.28 -10.52
C SER A 108 -1.80 -1.63 -10.56
N ASN A 109 -3.10 -1.62 -10.78
CA ASN A 109 -3.91 -2.84 -10.86
C ASN A 109 -3.59 -3.65 -12.12
N LEU A 110 -3.72 -4.96 -12.02
CA LEU A 110 -3.43 -5.90 -13.10
C LEU A 110 -4.36 -5.67 -14.31
N MET A 111 -3.77 -5.80 -15.52
CA MET A 111 -4.47 -5.56 -16.80
C MET A 111 -4.26 -6.72 -17.78
N VAL A 112 -3.92 -7.90 -17.29
CA VAL A 112 -3.59 -9.06 -18.12
C VAL A 112 -4.87 -9.70 -18.70
N THR A 113 -4.78 -10.18 -19.93
CA THR A 113 -5.88 -10.87 -20.63
C THR A 113 -5.61 -12.37 -20.83
N LYS A 114 -4.43 -12.81 -20.41
CA LYS A 114 -4.00 -14.20 -20.46
C LYS A 114 -3.34 -14.58 -19.14
N TYR A 115 -3.43 -15.84 -18.80
CA TYR A 115 -2.59 -16.41 -17.73
C TYR A 115 -1.12 -16.40 -18.13
N ASN A 116 -0.20 -16.52 -17.19
CA ASN A 116 1.24 -16.49 -17.43
C ASN A 116 1.75 -17.66 -18.29
N ASP A 117 0.96 -18.71 -18.47
CA ASP A 117 1.22 -19.82 -19.40
C ASP A 117 0.70 -19.54 -20.83
N GLY A 118 0.14 -18.36 -21.10
CA GLY A 118 -0.41 -17.98 -22.40
C GLY A 118 -1.87 -18.36 -22.63
N THR A 119 -2.51 -19.10 -21.71
CA THR A 119 -3.93 -19.44 -21.83
C THR A 119 -4.79 -18.18 -21.74
N PRO A 120 -5.70 -17.92 -22.68
CA PRO A 120 -6.55 -16.72 -22.64
C PRO A 120 -7.57 -16.77 -21.49
N ILE A 121 -7.85 -15.62 -20.92
CA ILE A 121 -8.93 -15.41 -19.94
C ILE A 121 -10.13 -14.84 -20.70
N ASP A 122 -11.33 -15.30 -20.39
CA ASP A 122 -12.55 -14.84 -21.07
C ASP A 122 -12.90 -13.40 -20.71
N PHE A 123 -12.99 -12.51 -21.73
CA PHE A 123 -13.55 -11.16 -21.55
C PHE A 123 -15.06 -11.19 -21.58
N ILE A 124 -15.69 -10.78 -20.49
CA ILE A 124 -17.17 -10.83 -20.34
C ILE A 124 -17.73 -9.43 -20.06
N SER A 125 -18.32 -8.80 -21.06
CA SER A 125 -19.02 -7.51 -20.94
C SER A 125 -20.50 -7.67 -20.54
N SER A 126 -21.16 -8.75 -20.98
CA SER A 126 -22.57 -8.99 -20.68
C SER A 126 -22.79 -9.34 -19.21
N LYS A 127 -23.78 -8.67 -18.60
CA LYS A 127 -24.24 -8.94 -17.23
C LYS A 127 -24.65 -10.40 -17.03
N ASP A 128 -25.49 -10.92 -17.92
CA ASP A 128 -26.03 -12.29 -17.80
C ASP A 128 -24.93 -13.33 -18.02
N LYS A 129 -24.04 -13.11 -19.00
CA LYS A 129 -22.89 -13.99 -19.24
C LYS A 129 -21.88 -13.95 -18.08
N TRP A 130 -21.74 -12.82 -17.37
CA TRP A 130 -20.90 -12.76 -16.20
C TRP A 130 -21.38 -13.70 -15.10
N VAL A 131 -22.68 -13.75 -14.86
CA VAL A 131 -23.29 -14.67 -13.90
C VAL A 131 -23.12 -16.12 -14.36
N GLU A 132 -23.41 -16.40 -15.63
CA GLU A 132 -23.31 -17.73 -16.24
C GLU A 132 -21.90 -18.30 -16.19
N VAL A 133 -20.86 -17.52 -16.55
CA VAL A 133 -19.48 -17.99 -16.60
C VAL A 133 -18.96 -18.39 -15.23
N ALA A 134 -19.38 -17.69 -14.19
CA ALA A 134 -18.98 -18.00 -12.84
C ALA A 134 -19.53 -19.36 -12.33
N ASP A 135 -20.72 -19.78 -12.79
CA ASP A 135 -21.29 -21.08 -12.46
C ASP A 135 -20.49 -22.23 -13.09
N THR A 136 -19.72 -21.94 -14.15
CA THR A 136 -18.80 -22.91 -14.79
C THR A 136 -17.41 -23.02 -14.13
N ARG A 137 -17.15 -22.24 -13.09
CA ARG A 137 -15.85 -22.11 -12.41
C ARG A 137 -14.71 -21.69 -13.34
N LYS A 138 -15.01 -20.97 -14.40
CA LYS A 138 -14.01 -20.39 -15.30
C LYS A 138 -13.58 -19.02 -14.86
N GLY A 139 -12.29 -18.73 -15.01
CA GLY A 139 -11.76 -17.39 -14.85
C GLY A 139 -12.30 -16.46 -15.94
N ALA A 140 -12.67 -15.23 -15.53
CA ALA A 140 -13.14 -14.19 -16.43
C ALA A 140 -12.69 -12.82 -15.95
N TYR A 141 -12.61 -11.87 -16.89
CA TYR A 141 -12.35 -10.47 -16.58
C TYR A 141 -13.27 -9.54 -17.36
N CYS A 142 -13.39 -8.29 -16.87
CA CYS A 142 -14.07 -7.22 -17.55
C CYS A 142 -13.39 -5.87 -17.28
N ALA A 143 -13.67 -4.86 -18.10
CA ALA A 143 -13.41 -3.47 -17.74
C ALA A 143 -14.56 -2.94 -16.86
N TYR A 144 -14.32 -1.87 -16.08
CA TYR A 144 -15.41 -1.22 -15.35
C TYR A 144 -16.44 -0.65 -16.34
N LYS A 145 -17.71 -0.93 -16.11
CA LYS A 145 -18.83 -0.63 -17.02
C LYS A 145 -18.65 -1.15 -18.46
N ASP A 146 -17.72 -2.11 -18.65
CA ASP A 146 -17.37 -2.63 -19.97
C ASP A 146 -16.76 -1.59 -20.94
N GLU A 147 -16.30 -0.46 -20.40
CA GLU A 147 -15.67 0.65 -21.11
C GLU A 147 -14.15 0.53 -21.03
N MET A 148 -13.49 0.23 -22.16
CA MET A 148 -12.05 -0.03 -22.22
C MET A 148 -11.18 1.18 -21.85
N GLU A 149 -11.76 2.40 -21.86
CA GLU A 149 -11.09 3.62 -21.42
C GLU A 149 -10.71 3.60 -19.93
N PHE A 150 -11.47 2.88 -19.08
CA PHE A 150 -11.16 2.71 -17.67
C PHE A 150 -10.00 1.75 -17.38
N LYS A 151 -9.51 1.03 -18.41
CA LYS A 151 -8.38 0.10 -18.25
C LYS A 151 -7.13 0.80 -17.72
N SER A 152 -6.79 1.96 -18.27
CA SER A 152 -5.59 2.71 -17.88
C SER A 152 -5.64 3.21 -16.44
N ASP A 153 -6.83 3.51 -15.93
CA ASP A 153 -7.03 4.11 -14.62
C ASP A 153 -7.25 3.04 -13.53
N TYR A 154 -8.03 2.01 -13.85
CA TYR A 154 -8.50 1.05 -12.83
C TYR A 154 -7.98 -0.38 -13.03
N GLY A 155 -7.36 -0.69 -14.17
CA GLY A 155 -7.05 -2.05 -14.55
C GLY A 155 -8.32 -2.84 -14.92
N TYR A 156 -8.23 -4.17 -14.87
CA TYR A 156 -9.40 -5.04 -15.05
C TYR A 156 -9.95 -5.56 -13.72
N LEU A 157 -11.22 -5.91 -13.76
CA LEU A 157 -11.90 -6.62 -12.68
C LEU A 157 -11.93 -8.12 -13.04
N TYR A 158 -11.45 -8.96 -12.14
CA TYR A 158 -11.39 -10.41 -12.33
C TYR A 158 -12.36 -11.09 -11.38
N ASN A 159 -13.00 -12.20 -11.82
CA ASN A 159 -13.69 -13.07 -10.89
C ASN A 159 -12.66 -13.91 -10.09
N TRP A 160 -13.08 -14.50 -8.97
CA TRP A 160 -12.15 -15.23 -8.09
C TRP A 160 -11.58 -16.49 -8.76
N HIS A 161 -12.31 -17.10 -9.71
CA HIS A 161 -11.82 -18.27 -10.46
C HIS A 161 -10.58 -17.96 -11.33
N ALA A 162 -10.39 -16.71 -11.75
CA ALA A 162 -9.16 -16.30 -12.40
C ALA A 162 -7.97 -16.31 -11.43
N ILE A 163 -8.21 -16.04 -10.14
CA ILE A 163 -7.20 -15.95 -9.09
C ILE A 163 -6.77 -17.33 -8.61
N ASP A 164 -7.71 -18.26 -8.49
CA ASP A 164 -7.54 -19.64 -7.99
C ASP A 164 -6.63 -20.52 -8.89
N THR A 165 -6.18 -19.97 -10.01
CA THR A 165 -5.30 -20.68 -10.94
C THR A 165 -3.83 -20.62 -10.56
N ASP A 166 -3.42 -19.73 -9.67
CA ASP A 166 -2.04 -19.33 -9.36
C ASP A 166 -1.24 -18.85 -10.59
N LYS A 167 -1.92 -18.57 -11.71
CA LYS A 167 -1.28 -18.21 -13.00
C LYS A 167 -1.64 -16.79 -13.46
N LEU A 168 -2.39 -16.05 -12.66
CA LEU A 168 -2.87 -14.72 -13.08
C LEU A 168 -1.76 -13.67 -13.09
N CYS A 169 -0.85 -13.71 -12.12
CA CYS A 169 0.27 -12.78 -12.01
C CYS A 169 1.44 -13.18 -12.92
N PRO A 170 2.33 -12.25 -13.29
CA PRO A 170 3.57 -12.57 -13.99
C PRO A 170 4.40 -13.63 -13.27
N GLU A 171 5.29 -14.30 -13.99
CA GLU A 171 6.18 -15.31 -13.41
C GLU A 171 7.00 -14.74 -12.24
N GLY A 172 7.05 -15.47 -11.12
CA GLY A 172 7.68 -15.04 -9.86
C GLY A 172 6.85 -14.06 -9.04
N TRP A 173 5.64 -13.70 -9.48
CA TRP A 173 4.67 -12.89 -8.76
C TRP A 173 3.41 -13.69 -8.46
N LYS A 174 2.68 -13.29 -7.43
CA LYS A 174 1.43 -13.95 -7.03
C LYS A 174 0.39 -12.96 -6.54
N VAL A 175 -0.86 -13.38 -6.50
CA VAL A 175 -1.91 -12.66 -5.78
C VAL A 175 -1.67 -12.86 -4.28
N PRO A 176 -1.66 -11.78 -3.44
CA PRO A 176 -1.45 -11.92 -2.01
C PRO A 176 -2.57 -12.73 -1.34
N THR A 177 -2.23 -13.51 -0.34
CA THR A 177 -3.20 -13.99 0.65
C THR A 177 -3.68 -12.81 1.50
N LEU A 178 -4.79 -12.98 2.23
CA LEU A 178 -5.25 -11.95 3.17
C LEU A 178 -4.17 -11.63 4.23
N THR A 179 -3.48 -12.65 4.72
CA THR A 179 -2.38 -12.47 5.69
C THR A 179 -1.26 -11.61 5.12
N GLU A 180 -0.84 -11.87 3.89
CA GLU A 180 0.22 -11.10 3.22
C GLU A 180 -0.20 -9.67 2.93
N PHE A 181 -1.48 -9.46 2.55
CA PHE A 181 -2.00 -8.11 2.39
C PHE A 181 -2.03 -7.36 3.73
N MET A 182 -2.39 -8.05 4.82
CA MET A 182 -2.40 -7.44 6.15
C MET A 182 -0.99 -7.17 6.70
N MET A 183 0.03 -7.93 6.30
CA MET A 183 1.44 -7.57 6.58
C MET A 183 1.79 -6.21 5.98
N PHE A 184 1.46 -5.98 4.71
CA PHE A 184 1.64 -4.68 4.06
C PHE A 184 0.88 -3.55 4.81
N VAL A 185 -0.38 -3.79 5.19
CA VAL A 185 -1.19 -2.82 5.95
C VAL A 185 -0.56 -2.49 7.31
N ASN A 186 0.03 -3.48 7.97
CA ASN A 186 0.70 -3.30 9.26
C ASN A 186 1.99 -2.47 9.14
N GLU A 187 2.78 -2.66 8.07
CA GLU A 187 3.94 -1.81 7.76
C GLU A 187 3.55 -0.33 7.57
N LEU A 188 2.31 -0.07 7.15
CA LEU A 188 1.76 1.28 6.98
C LEU A 188 1.10 1.84 8.25
N GLY A 189 1.30 1.22 9.42
CA GLY A 189 0.74 1.68 10.68
C GLY A 189 -0.61 1.06 11.06
N GLY A 190 -1.07 0.03 10.33
CA GLY A 190 -2.25 -0.78 10.66
C GLY A 190 -3.55 -0.33 10.02
N GLU A 191 -4.58 -1.15 10.25
CA GLU A 191 -5.89 -1.05 9.56
C GLU A 191 -6.56 0.32 9.68
N GLN A 192 -6.33 1.04 10.77
CA GLN A 192 -7.03 2.32 11.03
C GLN A 192 -6.51 3.49 10.18
N PHE A 193 -5.25 3.43 9.71
CA PHE A 193 -4.57 4.56 9.08
C PHE A 193 -4.06 4.27 7.68
N ALA A 194 -3.73 3.02 7.38
CA ALA A 194 -3.08 2.61 6.14
C ALA A 194 -3.86 3.01 4.87
N GLY A 195 -5.18 3.12 4.96
CA GLY A 195 -6.02 3.43 3.81
C GLY A 195 -5.70 4.77 3.16
N ASN A 196 -5.37 5.82 3.93
CA ASN A 196 -4.96 7.10 3.35
C ASN A 196 -3.61 6.99 2.64
N LEU A 197 -2.66 6.25 3.22
CA LEU A 197 -1.34 6.03 2.63
C LEU A 197 -1.40 5.17 1.36
N MET A 198 -2.41 4.30 1.25
CA MET A 198 -2.64 3.42 0.10
C MET A 198 -3.40 4.11 -1.03
N LYS A 199 -4.36 4.98 -0.70
CA LYS A 199 -5.22 5.63 -1.70
C LYS A 199 -4.43 6.55 -2.62
N ALA A 200 -4.74 6.52 -3.91
CA ALA A 200 -4.27 7.49 -4.88
C ALA A 200 -4.64 8.93 -4.47
N THR A 201 -3.83 9.89 -4.88
CA THR A 201 -4.03 11.32 -4.58
C THR A 201 -5.20 11.95 -5.36
N SER A 202 -5.80 11.20 -6.29
CA SER A 202 -6.89 11.67 -7.16
C SER A 202 -7.87 10.55 -7.51
N GLY A 203 -9.00 10.91 -8.11
CA GLY A 203 -10.04 9.98 -8.57
C GLY A 203 -11.09 9.64 -7.51
N TRP A 204 -10.83 9.91 -6.24
CA TRP A 204 -11.79 9.71 -5.15
C TRP A 204 -12.84 10.83 -5.12
N ARG A 205 -14.10 10.45 -4.92
CA ARG A 205 -15.25 11.36 -4.89
C ARG A 205 -15.96 11.28 -3.54
N GLY A 206 -16.50 12.40 -3.04
CA GLY A 206 -17.31 12.47 -1.85
C GLY A 206 -18.70 11.83 -2.02
N TYR A 207 -19.61 12.08 -1.09
CA TYR A 207 -20.99 11.57 -1.14
C TYR A 207 -21.70 12.04 -2.40
N LYS A 208 -21.53 13.32 -2.80
CA LYS A 208 -21.91 13.83 -4.11
C LYS A 208 -20.67 13.79 -5.02
N ASN A 209 -20.88 13.57 -6.30
CA ASN A 209 -19.78 13.37 -7.26
C ASN A 209 -18.82 14.57 -7.40
N ASP A 210 -19.27 15.75 -7.01
CA ASP A 210 -18.52 17.02 -7.04
C ASP A 210 -17.91 17.42 -5.69
N GLU A 211 -18.20 16.66 -4.62
CA GLU A 211 -17.61 16.88 -3.30
C GLU A 211 -16.23 16.21 -3.19
N LYS A 212 -15.32 16.90 -2.49
CA LYS A 212 -14.04 16.27 -2.09
C LYS A 212 -14.32 15.18 -1.06
N PRO A 213 -13.58 14.07 -1.09
CA PRO A 213 -13.67 13.04 -0.06
C PRO A 213 -13.18 13.59 1.28
N ASP A 214 -13.78 13.11 2.39
CA ASP A 214 -13.36 13.50 3.74
C ASP A 214 -11.91 13.08 4.03
N TYR A 215 -11.48 11.95 3.44
CA TYR A 215 -10.14 11.41 3.59
C TYR A 215 -9.47 11.24 2.22
N GLN A 216 -8.76 12.29 1.82
CA GLN A 216 -7.96 12.29 0.58
C GLN A 216 -6.78 11.33 0.71
N GLY A 217 -6.51 10.55 -0.34
CA GLY A 217 -5.31 9.71 -0.41
C GLY A 217 -4.03 10.53 -0.51
N THR A 218 -2.96 10.05 0.13
CA THR A 218 -1.62 10.66 0.07
C THR A 218 -0.68 9.84 -0.83
N ASN A 219 -1.00 8.56 -1.05
CA ASN A 219 -0.18 7.60 -1.79
C ASN A 219 1.27 7.47 -1.28
N GLU A 220 1.51 7.74 -0.01
CA GLU A 220 2.86 7.64 0.59
C GLU A 220 3.43 6.22 0.53
N SER A 221 2.57 5.20 0.48
CA SER A 221 2.98 3.81 0.30
C SER A 221 3.44 3.47 -1.12
N GLY A 222 3.14 4.31 -2.10
CA GLY A 222 3.31 4.00 -3.53
C GLY A 222 2.33 2.96 -4.08
N PHE A 223 1.37 2.50 -3.28
CA PHE A 223 0.37 1.51 -3.72
C PHE A 223 -0.56 2.07 -4.80
N ASP A 224 -0.81 3.37 -4.84
CA ASP A 224 -1.69 4.08 -5.79
C ASP A 224 -3.06 3.41 -5.95
N GLY A 225 -3.70 3.13 -4.84
CA GLY A 225 -5.01 2.47 -4.80
C GLY A 225 -6.09 3.33 -5.44
N ARG A 226 -6.63 2.90 -6.58
CA ARG A 226 -7.63 3.63 -7.35
C ARG A 226 -9.06 3.23 -6.97
N PRO A 227 -10.03 4.16 -7.00
CA PRO A 227 -11.43 3.87 -6.67
C PRO A 227 -12.19 3.27 -7.86
N GLY A 228 -11.72 2.15 -8.40
CA GLY A 228 -12.29 1.48 -9.57
C GLY A 228 -13.61 0.77 -9.31
N GLY A 229 -14.14 0.79 -8.08
CA GLY A 229 -15.36 0.07 -7.73
C GLY A 229 -15.21 -1.44 -7.90
N TYR A 230 -16.31 -2.10 -8.31
CA TYR A 230 -16.35 -3.55 -8.52
C TYR A 230 -17.49 -3.96 -9.44
N ARG A 231 -17.45 -5.18 -9.95
CA ARG A 231 -18.60 -5.85 -10.58
C ARG A 231 -19.25 -6.79 -9.58
N SER A 232 -20.53 -6.58 -9.30
CA SER A 232 -21.28 -7.42 -8.34
C SER A 232 -21.44 -8.85 -8.86
N ASP A 233 -21.80 -9.76 -7.95
CA ASP A 233 -22.19 -11.13 -8.27
C ASP A 233 -23.39 -11.22 -9.23
N ALA A 234 -24.22 -10.18 -9.30
CA ALA A 234 -25.29 -10.02 -10.28
C ALA A 234 -24.85 -9.36 -11.59
N GLY A 235 -23.53 -9.14 -11.80
CA GLY A 235 -22.96 -8.61 -13.05
C GLY A 235 -23.07 -7.09 -13.23
N THR A 236 -23.44 -6.32 -12.20
CA THR A 236 -23.59 -4.86 -12.28
C THR A 236 -22.33 -4.18 -11.70
N CYS A 237 -21.78 -3.19 -12.42
CA CYS A 237 -20.67 -2.37 -11.93
C CYS A 237 -21.16 -1.30 -10.93
N LEU A 238 -20.49 -1.17 -9.80
CA LEU A 238 -20.89 -0.35 -8.67
C LEU A 238 -19.69 0.36 -8.04
N ASN A 239 -19.94 1.47 -7.34
CA ASN A 239 -19.02 2.16 -6.43
C ASN A 239 -17.76 2.80 -7.04
N GLU A 240 -17.72 3.01 -8.35
CA GLU A 240 -16.65 3.77 -9.01
C GLU A 240 -16.55 5.18 -8.39
N GLY A 241 -15.32 5.64 -8.19
CA GLY A 241 -15.00 6.90 -7.56
C GLY A 241 -15.10 6.87 -6.02
N LYS A 242 -15.65 5.80 -5.44
CA LYS A 242 -15.91 5.72 -3.99
C LYS A 242 -15.18 4.60 -3.27
N TYR A 243 -14.97 3.46 -3.92
CA TYR A 243 -14.34 2.28 -3.34
C TYR A 243 -13.26 1.71 -4.26
N GLY A 244 -12.17 1.22 -3.67
CA GLY A 244 -11.20 0.35 -4.30
C GLY A 244 -11.21 -1.00 -3.61
N TYR A 245 -11.36 -2.09 -4.37
CA TYR A 245 -11.40 -3.48 -3.87
C TYR A 245 -10.31 -4.30 -4.53
N TRP A 246 -9.63 -5.13 -3.74
CA TRP A 246 -8.60 -6.05 -4.24
C TRP A 246 -8.83 -7.44 -3.70
N TRP A 247 -8.83 -8.41 -4.60
CA TRP A 247 -8.86 -9.82 -4.24
C TRP A 247 -7.62 -10.24 -3.46
N CYS A 248 -7.82 -11.18 -2.54
CA CYS A 248 -6.79 -12.02 -1.96
C CYS A 248 -6.96 -13.46 -2.48
N SER A 249 -5.86 -14.24 -2.53
CA SER A 249 -5.91 -15.64 -2.97
C SER A 249 -6.44 -16.60 -1.90
N SER A 250 -6.68 -16.13 -0.68
CA SER A 250 -7.25 -16.93 0.41
C SER A 250 -8.78 -17.02 0.34
N THR A 251 -9.31 -18.12 0.87
CA THR A 251 -10.74 -18.39 0.99
C THR A 251 -11.05 -19.03 2.34
N GLN A 252 -12.22 -18.74 2.92
CA GLN A 252 -12.60 -19.26 4.23
C GLN A 252 -13.55 -20.48 4.15
N ASN A 253 -14.37 -20.58 3.13
CA ASN A 253 -15.47 -21.55 3.10
C ASN A 253 -15.71 -22.23 1.74
N GLY A 254 -14.80 -22.07 0.78
CA GLY A 254 -14.91 -22.66 -0.56
C GLY A 254 -16.01 -22.09 -1.46
N SER A 255 -16.68 -21.00 -1.05
CA SER A 255 -17.70 -20.29 -1.86
C SER A 255 -17.47 -18.78 -1.95
N THR A 256 -16.63 -18.23 -1.06
CA THR A 256 -16.24 -16.82 -1.03
C THR A 256 -14.73 -16.69 -0.97
N GLY A 257 -14.18 -15.76 -1.73
CA GLY A 257 -12.79 -15.32 -1.66
C GLY A 257 -12.63 -14.14 -0.72
N ASP A 258 -11.50 -14.07 -0.04
CA ASP A 258 -11.15 -12.92 0.78
C ASP A 258 -10.77 -11.72 -0.09
N ALA A 259 -11.03 -10.52 0.40
CA ALA A 259 -10.67 -9.28 -0.25
C ALA A 259 -10.39 -8.17 0.75
N VAL A 260 -9.67 -7.16 0.29
CA VAL A 260 -9.40 -5.93 1.04
C VAL A 260 -9.99 -4.76 0.28
N TYR A 261 -10.51 -3.76 1.02
CA TYR A 261 -10.99 -2.53 0.40
C TYR A 261 -10.64 -1.29 1.21
N VAL A 262 -10.61 -0.16 0.50
CA VAL A 262 -10.58 1.18 1.06
C VAL A 262 -11.71 2.00 0.44
N TYR A 263 -12.16 3.06 1.12
CA TYR A 263 -13.19 3.93 0.56
C TYR A 263 -12.99 5.39 0.92
N PHE A 264 -13.69 6.25 0.19
CA PHE A 264 -13.50 7.71 0.21
C PHE A 264 -13.68 8.34 1.61
N ASN A 265 -14.53 7.77 2.46
CA ASN A 265 -14.94 8.34 3.75
C ASN A 265 -14.25 7.66 4.95
N SER A 266 -13.05 7.10 4.77
CA SER A 266 -12.29 6.50 5.88
C SER A 266 -10.79 6.54 5.61
N PRO A 267 -9.97 6.75 6.64
CA PRO A 267 -8.53 6.58 6.57
C PRO A 267 -8.11 5.11 6.64
N GLY A 268 -9.04 4.20 6.94
CA GLY A 268 -8.76 2.80 7.23
C GLY A 268 -8.76 1.87 6.02
N VAL A 269 -8.30 0.66 6.28
CA VAL A 269 -8.35 -0.51 5.39
C VAL A 269 -9.30 -1.53 6.00
N PHE A 270 -10.09 -2.18 5.17
CA PHE A 270 -11.13 -3.10 5.61
C PHE A 270 -11.00 -4.44 4.93
N LYS A 271 -11.29 -5.49 5.67
CA LYS A 271 -11.38 -6.88 5.18
C LYS A 271 -12.81 -7.20 4.83
N THR A 272 -13.00 -7.97 3.77
CA THR A 272 -14.30 -8.50 3.37
C THR A 272 -14.12 -9.85 2.69
N SER A 273 -15.21 -10.54 2.45
CA SER A 273 -15.26 -11.70 1.58
C SER A 273 -16.42 -11.53 0.59
N ALA A 274 -16.25 -12.05 -0.62
CA ALA A 274 -17.25 -11.94 -1.65
C ALA A 274 -17.40 -13.26 -2.41
N LEU A 275 -18.60 -13.49 -2.99
CA LEU A 275 -18.84 -14.65 -3.84
C LEU A 275 -17.83 -14.70 -4.98
N PHE A 276 -17.39 -15.89 -5.37
CA PHE A 276 -16.40 -16.12 -6.42
C PHE A 276 -16.72 -15.46 -7.76
N ARG A 277 -17.99 -15.16 -8.02
CA ARG A 277 -18.43 -14.44 -9.23
C ARG A 277 -18.38 -12.91 -9.10
N THR A 278 -18.01 -12.37 -7.97
CA THR A 278 -17.75 -10.93 -7.86
C THR A 278 -16.49 -10.56 -8.63
N GLY A 279 -16.48 -9.41 -9.29
CA GLY A 279 -15.31 -8.89 -10.00
C GLY A 279 -14.61 -7.81 -9.20
N TYR A 280 -13.39 -8.07 -8.72
CA TYR A 280 -12.52 -7.10 -8.05
C TYR A 280 -11.21 -6.91 -8.81
N SER A 281 -10.52 -5.80 -8.53
CA SER A 281 -9.16 -5.60 -9.00
C SER A 281 -8.19 -6.60 -8.40
N VAL A 282 -7.03 -6.74 -9.03
CA VAL A 282 -5.93 -7.58 -8.54
C VAL A 282 -4.65 -6.76 -8.47
N ARG A 283 -3.88 -7.00 -7.45
CA ARG A 283 -2.56 -6.46 -7.24
C ARG A 283 -1.61 -7.59 -6.90
N CYS A 284 -0.55 -7.77 -7.70
CA CYS A 284 0.39 -8.85 -7.48
C CYS A 284 1.54 -8.42 -6.56
N ILE A 285 2.08 -9.40 -5.83
CA ILE A 285 3.23 -9.24 -4.93
C ILE A 285 4.34 -10.23 -5.26
N LYS A 286 5.55 -9.90 -4.78
CA LYS A 286 6.74 -10.76 -4.76
C LYS A 286 7.48 -10.55 -3.44
N TYR A 287 8.23 -11.55 -2.97
CA TYR A 287 9.18 -11.48 -1.86
C TYR A 287 10.62 -11.41 -2.37
#